data_0d372dd54a554698b8edc2347ca8a9dc
#
_entry.id   0d372dd54a554698b8edc2347ca8a9dc
#
_cell.length_a   1.000
_cell.length_b   1.000
_cell.length_c   1.000
_cell.angle_alpha   90.00
_cell.angle_beta   90.00
_cell.angle_gamma   90.00
#
_symmetry.space_group_name_H-M   'P 1'
#
loop_
_entity.id
_entity.type
_entity.pdbx_description
1 polymer ?
#
loop_
_entity_poly.entity_id
_entity_poly.type
_entity_poly.pdbx_seq_one_letter_code
_entity_poly.pdbx_strand_id
1 'polypeptide(L)'
;MSTETRDFDQEAAGWDEHPTRVQLAQDVASAIARAVPLGPTMDVLDFGCGTGIVTLQLAPSVGSVTGADSSAGMLEVLNAKIDAQGHTNVTTRRLDPGDGVSGAYDLIVSSMTFHHIQDIDALLKQLFRALKAPGWLCTADLDPEQGEFHDDNTGVFHFGFDREALRRAFVGAGFVDVQDMTAAQVVKPTPQGALRTFSVFLMTGRKVAK
;
A
#
# COMPACT_ATOMS: atom_id res chain seq x y z
N MET A 1 2.42 7.26 -25.39
CA MET A 1 2.69 6.80 -24.01
C MET A 1 2.47 5.31 -24.05
N SER A 2 3.45 4.52 -23.63
CA SER A 2 3.33 3.04 -23.61
C SER A 2 2.18 2.66 -22.70
N THR A 3 1.28 1.83 -23.19
CA THR A 3 0.19 1.22 -22.41
C THR A 3 0.65 -0.09 -21.74
N GLU A 4 1.96 -0.34 -21.75
CA GLU A 4 2.53 -1.52 -21.12
C GLU A 4 2.41 -1.39 -19.60
N THR A 5 1.77 -2.36 -19.00
CA THR A 5 1.71 -2.54 -17.54
C THR A 5 2.79 -3.54 -17.12
N ARG A 6 3.41 -3.30 -15.97
CA ARG A 6 4.38 -4.24 -15.39
C ARG A 6 3.67 -5.57 -15.08
N ASP A 7 4.33 -6.66 -15.45
CA ASP A 7 3.80 -8.01 -15.23
C ASP A 7 4.18 -8.52 -13.82
N PHE A 8 3.39 -8.15 -12.84
CA PHE A 8 3.57 -8.60 -11.46
C PHE A 8 3.32 -10.10 -11.25
N ASP A 9 2.59 -10.76 -12.16
CA ASP A 9 2.35 -12.21 -12.07
C ASP A 9 3.67 -12.99 -12.23
N GLN A 10 4.54 -12.55 -13.15
CA GLN A 10 5.84 -13.18 -13.36
C GLN A 10 6.81 -12.93 -12.19
N GLU A 11 6.70 -11.78 -11.50
CA GLU A 11 7.58 -11.44 -10.38
C GLU A 11 7.16 -12.07 -9.05
N ALA A 12 5.91 -12.54 -8.93
CA ALA A 12 5.30 -12.92 -7.67
C ALA A 12 6.09 -14.01 -6.92
N ALA A 13 6.49 -15.07 -7.62
CA ALA A 13 7.16 -16.23 -6.99
C ALA A 13 8.49 -15.85 -6.30
N GLY A 14 9.26 -14.91 -6.87
CA GLY A 14 10.54 -14.45 -6.34
C GLY A 14 10.44 -13.14 -5.52
N TRP A 15 9.24 -12.59 -5.33
CA TRP A 15 9.07 -11.27 -4.74
C TRP A 15 9.69 -11.15 -3.34
N ASP A 16 9.46 -12.14 -2.50
CA ASP A 16 9.93 -12.17 -1.11
C ASP A 16 11.38 -12.63 -0.95
N GLU A 17 12.03 -13.08 -2.02
CA GLU A 17 13.46 -13.41 -2.01
C GLU A 17 14.36 -12.16 -1.93
N HIS A 18 13.76 -10.97 -2.11
CA HIS A 18 14.46 -9.69 -1.99
C HIS A 18 14.38 -9.12 -0.57
N PRO A 19 15.46 -9.24 0.25
CA PRO A 19 15.42 -8.81 1.66
C PRO A 19 15.01 -7.34 1.84
N THR A 20 15.40 -6.47 0.90
CA THR A 20 15.06 -5.06 0.94
C THR A 20 13.55 -4.81 0.79
N ARG A 21 12.86 -5.57 -0.07
CA ARG A 21 11.40 -5.47 -0.24
C ARG A 21 10.69 -5.94 1.04
N VAL A 22 11.15 -7.05 1.60
CA VAL A 22 10.60 -7.60 2.84
C VAL A 22 10.78 -6.62 4.00
N GLN A 23 12.01 -6.11 4.18
CA GLN A 23 12.30 -5.15 5.26
C GLN A 23 11.47 -3.87 5.11
N LEU A 24 11.36 -3.32 3.90
CA LEU A 24 10.53 -2.14 3.62
C LEU A 24 9.07 -2.37 4.05
N ALA A 25 8.47 -3.48 3.65
CA ALA A 25 7.09 -3.79 4.01
C ALA A 25 6.90 -3.99 5.53
N GLN A 26 7.90 -4.57 6.22
CA GLN A 26 7.92 -4.70 7.67
C GLN A 26 8.01 -3.36 8.38
N ASP A 27 8.86 -2.45 7.90
CA ASP A 27 9.00 -1.10 8.45
C ASP A 27 7.70 -0.30 8.26
N VAL A 28 7.05 -0.42 7.09
CA VAL A 28 5.75 0.21 6.82
C VAL A 28 4.66 -0.34 7.74
N ALA A 29 4.54 -1.65 7.89
CA ALA A 29 3.55 -2.25 8.80
C ALA A 29 3.77 -1.79 10.25
N SER A 30 5.03 -1.73 10.68
CA SER A 30 5.41 -1.21 12.00
C SER A 30 5.06 0.28 12.15
N ALA A 31 5.23 1.09 11.11
CA ALA A 31 4.83 2.50 11.11
C ALA A 31 3.32 2.66 11.21
N ILE A 32 2.54 1.86 10.46
CA ILE A 32 1.07 1.83 10.54
C ILE A 32 0.62 1.49 11.97
N ALA A 33 1.18 0.44 12.58
CA ALA A 33 0.83 0.02 13.95
C ALA A 33 1.15 1.08 15.01
N ARG A 34 2.13 1.97 14.75
CA ARG A 34 2.41 3.11 15.64
C ARG A 34 1.47 4.30 15.40
N ALA A 35 1.00 4.48 14.17
CA ALA A 35 0.20 5.64 13.78
C ALA A 35 -1.30 5.46 14.03
N VAL A 36 -1.80 4.23 13.99
CA VAL A 36 -3.23 3.91 14.12
C VAL A 36 -3.44 2.97 15.31
N PRO A 37 -4.44 3.24 16.17
CA PRO A 37 -4.80 2.34 17.26
C PRO A 37 -5.51 1.09 16.68
N LEU A 38 -4.73 0.07 16.34
CA LEU A 38 -5.27 -1.20 15.84
C LEU A 38 -6.10 -1.92 16.92
N GLY A 39 -7.15 -2.61 16.51
CA GLY A 39 -8.02 -3.32 17.43
C GLY A 39 -8.66 -4.59 16.85
N PRO A 40 -9.01 -5.57 17.70
CA PRO A 40 -9.43 -6.91 17.29
C PRO A 40 -10.81 -6.96 16.61
N THR A 41 -11.49 -5.84 16.48
CA THR A 41 -12.77 -5.73 15.78
C THR A 41 -12.68 -4.97 14.47
N MET A 42 -11.49 -4.50 14.09
CA MET A 42 -11.30 -3.72 12.87
C MET A 42 -11.32 -4.63 11.64
N ASP A 43 -12.09 -4.21 10.64
CA ASP A 43 -12.02 -4.76 9.29
C ASP A 43 -11.06 -3.91 8.46
N VAL A 44 -10.02 -4.55 7.92
CA VAL A 44 -8.93 -3.88 7.19
C VAL A 44 -8.95 -4.27 5.72
N LEU A 45 -8.73 -3.30 4.84
CA LEU A 45 -8.37 -3.51 3.44
C LEU A 45 -6.88 -3.18 3.25
N ASP A 46 -6.12 -4.10 2.68
CA ASP A 46 -4.78 -3.85 2.14
C ASP A 46 -4.89 -3.72 0.62
N PHE A 47 -4.85 -2.49 0.12
CA PHE A 47 -5.02 -2.13 -1.29
C PHE A 47 -3.67 -2.17 -2.02
N GLY A 48 -3.54 -3.06 -3.00
CA GLY A 48 -2.26 -3.39 -3.64
C GLY A 48 -1.39 -4.24 -2.70
N CYS A 49 -1.96 -5.31 -2.16
CA CYS A 49 -1.33 -6.09 -1.10
C CYS A 49 -0.11 -6.90 -1.53
N GLY A 50 0.08 -7.11 -2.85
CA GLY A 50 1.14 -7.97 -3.38
C GLY A 50 1.12 -9.36 -2.76
N THR A 51 2.27 -9.85 -2.37
CA THR A 51 2.44 -11.14 -1.67
C THR A 51 2.00 -11.13 -0.21
N GLY A 52 1.43 -10.01 0.29
CA GLY A 52 0.78 -9.92 1.58
C GLY A 52 1.70 -9.71 2.78
N ILE A 53 2.90 -9.19 2.64
CA ILE A 53 3.81 -8.98 3.78
C ILE A 53 3.17 -8.03 4.82
N VAL A 54 2.60 -6.89 4.37
CA VAL A 54 1.88 -5.95 5.26
C VAL A 54 0.60 -6.59 5.79
N THR A 55 -0.19 -7.22 4.92
CA THR A 55 -1.43 -7.95 5.27
C THR A 55 -1.22 -8.89 6.45
N LEU A 56 -0.22 -9.78 6.34
CA LEU A 56 0.03 -10.83 7.36
C LEU A 56 0.61 -10.27 8.66
N GLN A 57 1.34 -9.16 8.60
CA GLN A 57 1.82 -8.49 9.81
C GLN A 57 0.72 -7.76 10.59
N LEU A 58 -0.29 -7.23 9.91
CA LEU A 58 -1.42 -6.57 10.57
C LEU A 58 -2.44 -7.57 11.11
N ALA A 59 -2.59 -8.74 10.48
CA ALA A 59 -3.60 -9.75 10.79
C ALA A 59 -3.71 -10.12 12.28
N PRO A 60 -2.61 -10.31 13.04
CA PRO A 60 -2.71 -10.65 14.47
C PRO A 60 -3.32 -9.55 15.36
N SER A 61 -3.36 -8.30 14.88
CA SER A 61 -3.76 -7.13 15.66
C SER A 61 -5.17 -6.62 15.32
N VAL A 62 -5.84 -7.25 14.34
CA VAL A 62 -7.15 -6.78 13.81
C VAL A 62 -8.15 -7.93 13.67
N GLY A 63 -9.41 -7.60 13.45
CA GLY A 63 -10.48 -8.58 13.33
C GLY A 63 -10.42 -9.34 12.01
N SER A 64 -10.26 -8.62 10.91
CA SER A 64 -10.11 -9.22 9.59
C SER A 64 -9.22 -8.37 8.68
N VAL A 65 -8.55 -9.01 7.71
CA VAL A 65 -7.84 -8.32 6.63
C VAL A 65 -8.27 -8.90 5.28
N THR A 66 -8.65 -8.01 4.37
CA THR A 66 -8.84 -8.34 2.97
C THR A 66 -7.63 -7.81 2.18
N GLY A 67 -6.77 -8.69 1.70
CA GLY A 67 -5.72 -8.32 0.75
C GLY A 67 -6.29 -8.23 -0.66
N ALA A 68 -6.21 -7.06 -1.29
CA ALA A 68 -6.69 -6.82 -2.64
C ALA A 68 -5.55 -6.45 -3.58
N ASP A 69 -5.45 -7.15 -4.71
CA ASP A 69 -4.45 -6.88 -5.74
C ASP A 69 -4.99 -7.19 -7.13
N SER A 70 -4.42 -6.59 -8.16
CA SER A 70 -4.77 -6.89 -9.56
C SER A 70 -4.03 -8.10 -10.11
N SER A 71 -2.87 -8.45 -9.52
CA SER A 71 -2.07 -9.61 -9.92
C SER A 71 -2.60 -10.89 -9.30
N ALA A 72 -2.98 -11.84 -10.14
CA ALA A 72 -3.40 -13.17 -9.70
C ALA A 72 -2.22 -13.91 -9.04
N GLY A 73 -1.03 -13.81 -9.62
CA GLY A 73 0.18 -14.47 -9.09
C GLY A 73 0.55 -13.96 -7.69
N MET A 74 0.43 -12.65 -7.42
CA MET A 74 0.64 -12.11 -6.09
C MET A 74 -0.36 -12.69 -5.07
N LEU A 75 -1.64 -12.75 -5.45
CA LEU A 75 -2.68 -13.31 -4.59
C LEU A 75 -2.52 -14.82 -4.36
N GLU A 76 -2.01 -15.57 -5.34
CA GLU A 76 -1.69 -17.00 -5.16
C GLU A 76 -0.59 -17.19 -4.10
N VAL A 77 0.47 -16.38 -4.13
CA VAL A 77 1.52 -16.40 -3.11
C VAL A 77 0.95 -16.04 -1.73
N LEU A 78 0.11 -15.01 -1.65
CA LEU A 78 -0.54 -14.65 -0.39
C LEU A 78 -1.42 -15.79 0.14
N ASN A 79 -2.26 -16.41 -0.71
CA ASN A 79 -3.10 -17.52 -0.31
C ASN A 79 -2.29 -18.71 0.21
N ALA A 80 -1.19 -19.06 -0.46
CA ALA A 80 -0.29 -20.11 0.01
C ALA A 80 0.29 -19.81 1.41
N LYS A 81 0.61 -18.55 1.70
CA LYS A 81 1.07 -18.14 3.04
C LYS A 81 -0.04 -18.18 4.09
N ILE A 82 -1.26 -17.76 3.74
CA ILE A 82 -2.43 -17.83 4.62
C ILE A 82 -2.64 -19.28 5.08
N ASP A 83 -2.64 -20.22 4.12
CA ASP A 83 -2.81 -21.65 4.39
C ASP A 83 -1.66 -22.21 5.24
N ALA A 84 -0.42 -21.94 4.85
CA ALA A 84 0.77 -22.46 5.53
C ALA A 84 0.92 -21.95 6.96
N GLN A 85 0.49 -20.72 7.24
CA GLN A 85 0.59 -20.08 8.57
C GLN A 85 -0.71 -20.22 9.39
N GLY A 86 -1.78 -20.75 8.81
CA GLY A 86 -3.05 -20.99 9.50
C GLY A 86 -3.82 -19.71 9.85
N HIS A 87 -3.70 -18.64 9.03
CA HIS A 87 -4.47 -17.42 9.24
C HIS A 87 -5.96 -17.65 8.93
N THR A 88 -6.83 -17.42 9.90
CA THR A 88 -8.29 -17.60 9.75
C THR A 88 -9.05 -16.30 9.51
N ASN A 89 -8.37 -15.16 9.69
CA ASN A 89 -8.94 -13.81 9.56
C ASN A 89 -8.39 -13.03 8.35
N VAL A 90 -7.73 -13.70 7.41
CA VAL A 90 -7.22 -13.09 6.18
C VAL A 90 -7.94 -13.69 4.98
N THR A 91 -8.38 -12.83 4.07
CA THR A 91 -8.97 -13.22 2.78
C THR A 91 -8.32 -12.44 1.66
N THR A 92 -8.38 -12.96 0.44
CA THR A 92 -7.88 -12.28 -0.75
C THR A 92 -9.01 -11.88 -1.68
N ARG A 93 -8.81 -10.79 -2.41
CA ARG A 93 -9.74 -10.34 -3.44
C ARG A 93 -8.98 -9.80 -4.65
N ARG A 94 -9.29 -10.30 -5.84
CA ARG A 94 -8.82 -9.68 -7.07
C ARG A 94 -9.54 -8.36 -7.30
N LEU A 95 -8.78 -7.32 -7.65
CA LEU A 95 -9.27 -5.98 -7.94
C LEU A 95 -8.64 -5.51 -9.24
N ASP A 96 -9.33 -5.73 -10.35
CA ASP A 96 -8.81 -5.37 -11.67
C ASP A 96 -8.79 -3.84 -11.88
N PRO A 97 -7.87 -3.32 -12.73
CA PRO A 97 -7.83 -1.91 -13.07
C PRO A 97 -9.18 -1.43 -13.62
N GLY A 98 -9.73 -0.38 -13.00
CA GLY A 98 -11.07 0.14 -13.35
C GLY A 98 -12.18 -0.36 -12.43
N ASP A 99 -11.97 -1.39 -11.65
CA ASP A 99 -12.90 -1.78 -10.60
C ASP A 99 -12.92 -0.73 -9.48
N GLY A 100 -14.11 -0.44 -8.99
CA GLY A 100 -14.25 0.43 -7.82
C GLY A 100 -13.89 -0.30 -6.54
N VAL A 101 -13.28 0.42 -5.61
CA VAL A 101 -13.05 -0.10 -4.25
C VAL A 101 -14.37 -0.15 -3.52
N SER A 102 -14.88 -1.37 -3.29
CA SER A 102 -16.15 -1.62 -2.60
C SER A 102 -15.92 -2.26 -1.24
N GLY A 103 -16.85 -2.02 -0.31
CA GLY A 103 -16.81 -2.53 1.06
C GLY A 103 -17.00 -1.43 2.09
N ALA A 104 -16.84 -1.81 3.36
CA ALA A 104 -16.89 -0.89 4.50
C ALA A 104 -15.80 -1.32 5.50
N TYR A 105 -14.72 -0.57 5.58
CA TYR A 105 -13.52 -0.90 6.34
C TYR A 105 -13.28 0.14 7.44
N ASP A 106 -12.75 -0.30 8.57
CA ASP A 106 -12.31 0.56 9.66
C ASP A 106 -10.94 1.18 9.35
N LEU A 107 -10.12 0.43 8.61
CA LEU A 107 -8.79 0.84 8.17
C LEU A 107 -8.58 0.40 6.72
N ILE A 108 -8.06 1.29 5.90
CA ILE A 108 -7.50 0.95 4.59
C ILE A 108 -6.00 1.27 4.63
N VAL A 109 -5.18 0.31 4.24
CA VAL A 109 -3.74 0.49 4.08
C VAL A 109 -3.35 0.28 2.63
N SER A 110 -2.27 0.93 2.21
CA SER A 110 -1.65 0.71 0.91
C SER A 110 -0.15 0.98 1.02
N SER A 111 0.66 0.12 0.48
CA SER A 111 2.12 0.23 0.55
C SER A 111 2.75 0.04 -0.81
N MET A 112 3.50 1.04 -1.28
CA MET A 112 4.23 1.00 -2.55
C MET A 112 3.33 0.69 -3.76
N THR A 113 2.13 1.28 -3.79
CA THR A 113 1.10 0.99 -4.81
C THR A 113 0.64 2.26 -5.52
N PHE A 114 0.55 3.40 -4.80
CA PHE A 114 -0.01 4.63 -5.35
C PHE A 114 0.75 5.12 -6.58
N HIS A 115 2.06 4.92 -6.64
CA HIS A 115 2.86 5.32 -7.80
C HIS A 115 2.51 4.57 -9.10
N HIS A 116 1.77 3.44 -9.00
CA HIS A 116 1.21 2.72 -10.14
C HIS A 116 -0.22 3.16 -10.52
N ILE A 117 -0.79 4.14 -9.83
CA ILE A 117 -2.15 4.62 -10.07
C ILE A 117 -2.11 6.00 -10.73
N GLN A 118 -2.68 6.12 -11.92
CA GLN A 118 -2.61 7.36 -12.70
C GLN A 118 -3.40 8.52 -12.05
N ASP A 119 -4.62 8.26 -11.57
CA ASP A 119 -5.51 9.26 -10.98
C ASP A 119 -5.66 9.05 -9.48
N ILE A 120 -4.77 9.69 -8.72
CA ILE A 120 -4.73 9.62 -7.26
C ILE A 120 -5.96 10.29 -6.62
N ASP A 121 -6.46 11.37 -7.20
CA ASP A 121 -7.64 12.07 -6.67
C ASP A 121 -8.91 11.21 -6.78
N ALA A 122 -9.07 10.48 -7.89
CA ALA A 122 -10.16 9.53 -8.06
C ALA A 122 -10.03 8.35 -7.09
N LEU A 123 -8.82 7.80 -6.94
CA LEU A 123 -8.56 6.72 -5.99
C LEU A 123 -8.87 7.14 -4.55
N LEU A 124 -8.36 8.28 -4.08
CA LEU A 124 -8.59 8.77 -2.72
C LEU A 124 -10.09 8.92 -2.41
N LYS A 125 -10.88 9.41 -3.37
CA LYS A 125 -12.35 9.50 -3.23
C LYS A 125 -13.01 8.13 -3.12
N GLN A 126 -12.52 7.12 -3.83
CA GLN A 126 -13.02 5.74 -3.75
C GLN A 126 -12.69 5.14 -2.37
N LEU A 127 -11.43 5.25 -1.92
CA LEU A 127 -10.99 4.78 -0.62
C LEU A 127 -11.76 5.47 0.52
N PHE A 128 -11.98 6.80 0.41
CA PHE A 128 -12.80 7.53 1.38
C PHE A 128 -14.24 6.99 1.47
N ARG A 129 -14.86 6.63 0.34
CA ARG A 129 -16.21 6.04 0.33
C ARG A 129 -16.23 4.66 0.97
N ALA A 130 -15.22 3.82 0.71
CA ALA A 130 -15.08 2.48 1.24
C ALA A 130 -14.73 2.43 2.74
N LEU A 131 -14.33 3.55 3.35
CA LEU A 131 -14.10 3.64 4.78
C LEU A 131 -15.41 3.82 5.55
N LYS A 132 -15.55 3.13 6.67
CA LYS A 132 -16.53 3.44 7.74
C LYS A 132 -16.23 4.82 8.34
N ALA A 133 -17.14 5.35 9.15
CA ALA A 133 -16.89 6.54 9.93
C ALA A 133 -17.19 6.23 11.42
N PRO A 134 -16.20 6.30 12.33
CA PRO A 134 -14.80 6.71 12.08
C PRO A 134 -13.99 5.63 11.34
N GLY A 135 -12.98 6.06 10.57
CA GLY A 135 -12.07 5.14 9.86
C GLY A 135 -10.76 5.83 9.48
N TRP A 136 -9.76 5.02 9.11
CA TRP A 136 -8.41 5.49 8.78
C TRP A 136 -7.99 5.06 7.38
N LEU A 137 -7.29 5.95 6.67
CA LEU A 137 -6.49 5.62 5.51
C LEU A 137 -5.01 5.79 5.86
N CYS A 138 -4.21 4.78 5.53
CA CYS A 138 -2.75 4.81 5.64
C CYS A 138 -2.15 4.48 4.28
N THR A 139 -1.38 5.37 3.69
CA THR A 139 -0.62 5.07 2.47
C THR A 139 0.86 5.32 2.69
N ALA A 140 1.68 4.35 2.30
CA ALA A 140 3.13 4.49 2.28
C ALA A 140 3.63 4.44 0.84
N ASP A 141 4.43 5.43 0.45
CA ASP A 141 5.03 5.51 -0.88
C ASP A 141 6.30 6.36 -0.85
N LEU A 142 6.97 6.47 -1.99
CA LEU A 142 8.23 7.17 -2.14
C LEU A 142 8.07 8.69 -2.00
N ASP A 143 9.02 9.31 -1.30
CA ASP A 143 9.27 10.74 -1.47
C ASP A 143 9.75 11.01 -2.91
N PRO A 144 9.67 12.25 -3.43
CA PRO A 144 10.04 12.55 -4.82
C PRO A 144 11.46 12.06 -5.17
N GLU A 145 11.55 11.36 -6.28
CA GLU A 145 12.79 10.83 -6.81
C GLU A 145 12.83 11.03 -8.34
N GLN A 146 13.84 10.56 -9.05
CA GLN A 146 14.05 10.87 -10.48
C GLN A 146 13.89 9.65 -11.40
N GLY A 147 13.05 8.68 -11.00
CA GLY A 147 12.88 7.40 -11.71
C GLY A 147 14.04 6.44 -11.50
N GLU A 148 14.75 6.58 -10.37
CA GLU A 148 15.94 5.77 -10.05
C GLU A 148 15.64 4.66 -9.02
N PHE A 149 14.45 4.67 -8.43
CA PHE A 149 14.08 3.66 -7.43
C PHE A 149 13.79 2.30 -8.09
N HIS A 150 13.06 2.28 -9.19
CA HIS A 150 12.76 1.06 -9.93
C HIS A 150 13.80 0.81 -11.01
N ASP A 151 14.17 -0.47 -11.18
CA ASP A 151 15.08 -0.87 -12.26
C ASP A 151 14.38 -0.81 -13.64
N ASP A 152 13.05 -0.96 -13.64
CA ASP A 152 12.14 -0.75 -14.76
C ASP A 152 10.95 0.11 -14.31
N ASN A 153 10.76 1.24 -14.99
CA ASN A 153 9.68 2.19 -14.73
C ASN A 153 8.39 1.91 -15.54
N THR A 154 8.27 0.75 -16.15
CA THR A 154 7.04 0.34 -16.83
C THR A 154 5.88 0.31 -15.84
N GLY A 155 4.77 0.99 -16.17
CA GLY A 155 3.60 1.12 -15.28
C GLY A 155 3.79 2.02 -14.05
N VAL A 156 4.88 2.79 -13.97
CA VAL A 156 5.08 3.81 -12.94
C VAL A 156 4.60 5.16 -13.48
N PHE A 157 3.58 5.74 -12.86
CA PHE A 157 3.01 7.04 -13.25
C PHE A 157 3.58 8.20 -12.42
N HIS A 158 4.09 7.91 -11.22
CA HIS A 158 4.62 8.92 -10.30
C HIS A 158 5.98 8.48 -9.76
N PHE A 159 6.99 9.31 -9.92
CA PHE A 159 8.31 9.10 -9.32
C PHE A 159 8.36 9.69 -7.91
N GLY A 160 7.54 9.08 -7.02
CA GLY A 160 7.30 9.54 -5.67
C GLY A 160 6.32 10.72 -5.60
N PHE A 161 6.01 11.13 -4.38
CA PHE A 161 4.99 12.13 -4.07
C PHE A 161 5.54 13.23 -3.18
N ASP A 162 5.28 14.49 -3.57
CA ASP A 162 5.42 15.62 -2.65
C ASP A 162 4.37 15.48 -1.54
N ARG A 163 4.84 15.38 -0.29
CA ARG A 163 3.96 15.12 0.87
C ARG A 163 2.90 16.20 1.04
N GLU A 164 3.23 17.47 0.80
CA GLU A 164 2.26 18.56 0.92
C GLU A 164 1.21 18.53 -0.19
N ALA A 165 1.59 18.17 -1.42
CA ALA A 165 0.63 17.98 -2.50
C ALA A 165 -0.31 16.82 -2.22
N LEU A 166 0.23 15.69 -1.75
CA LEU A 166 -0.58 14.52 -1.39
C LEU A 166 -1.48 14.81 -0.19
N ARG A 167 -1.01 15.55 0.83
CA ARG A 167 -1.82 16.02 1.96
C ARG A 167 -3.03 16.83 1.47
N ARG A 168 -2.81 17.76 0.52
CA ARG A 168 -3.92 18.53 -0.08
C ARG A 168 -4.92 17.63 -0.80
N ALA A 169 -4.47 16.60 -1.51
CA ALA A 169 -5.34 15.63 -2.17
C ALA A 169 -6.17 14.83 -1.16
N PHE A 170 -5.58 14.38 -0.04
CA PHE A 170 -6.32 13.75 1.07
C PHE A 170 -7.42 14.67 1.61
N VAL A 171 -7.08 15.91 1.94
CA VAL A 171 -8.07 16.90 2.42
C VAL A 171 -9.15 17.13 1.37
N GLY A 172 -8.80 17.25 0.10
CA GLY A 172 -9.73 17.38 -1.03
C GLY A 172 -10.67 16.19 -1.20
N ALA A 173 -10.25 14.99 -0.82
CA ALA A 173 -11.07 13.78 -0.80
C ALA A 173 -12.02 13.71 0.42
N GLY A 174 -11.81 14.54 1.44
CA GLY A 174 -12.64 14.63 2.65
C GLY A 174 -11.99 14.11 3.93
N PHE A 175 -10.71 13.70 3.89
CA PHE A 175 -9.99 13.28 5.08
C PHE A 175 -9.66 14.47 5.99
N VAL A 176 -9.66 14.24 7.29
CA VAL A 176 -9.22 15.17 8.33
C VAL A 176 -8.02 14.59 9.10
N ASP A 177 -7.39 15.38 9.94
CA ASP A 177 -6.24 14.97 10.77
C ASP A 177 -5.13 14.32 9.92
N VAL A 178 -4.87 14.87 8.74
CA VAL A 178 -3.88 14.32 7.82
C VAL A 178 -2.47 14.59 8.35
N GLN A 179 -1.73 13.50 8.61
CA GLN A 179 -0.36 13.54 9.14
C GLN A 179 0.55 12.67 8.29
N ASP A 180 1.84 12.94 8.34
CA ASP A 180 2.86 12.10 7.70
C ASP A 180 4.09 11.91 8.59
N MET A 181 4.79 10.82 8.32
CA MET A 181 6.09 10.50 8.90
C MET A 181 6.94 9.73 7.90
N THR A 182 8.24 9.65 8.11
CA THR A 182 9.08 8.70 7.37
C THR A 182 8.89 7.32 7.97
N ALA A 183 8.42 6.36 7.15
CA ALA A 183 8.18 4.99 7.56
C ALA A 183 9.43 4.13 7.41
N ALA A 184 10.18 4.31 6.31
CA ALA A 184 11.36 3.52 5.99
C ALA A 184 12.36 4.33 5.17
N GLN A 185 13.60 3.81 5.12
CA GLN A 185 14.63 4.27 4.19
C GLN A 185 15.26 3.07 3.50
N VAL A 186 15.38 3.15 2.18
CA VAL A 186 15.95 2.10 1.35
C VAL A 186 17.23 2.61 0.71
N VAL A 187 18.34 1.92 0.93
CA VAL A 187 19.60 2.20 0.26
C VAL A 187 19.78 1.23 -0.89
N LYS A 188 19.88 1.73 -2.10
CA LYS A 188 20.13 0.91 -3.29
C LYS A 188 21.01 1.65 -4.30
N PRO A 189 21.71 0.93 -5.19
CA PRO A 189 22.50 1.55 -6.25
C PRO A 189 21.58 2.24 -7.26
N THR A 190 21.99 3.40 -7.73
CA THR A 190 21.39 4.05 -8.91
C THR A 190 21.86 3.35 -10.19
N PRO A 191 21.23 3.61 -11.35
CA PRO A 191 21.72 3.11 -12.65
C PRO A 191 23.19 3.48 -12.95
N GLN A 192 23.71 4.54 -12.33
CA GLN A 192 25.10 4.98 -12.44
C GLN A 192 26.03 4.29 -11.42
N GLY A 193 25.51 3.41 -10.58
CA GLY A 193 26.25 2.64 -9.59
C GLY A 193 26.54 3.35 -8.27
N ALA A 194 26.07 4.60 -8.09
CA ALA A 194 26.18 5.29 -6.81
C ALA A 194 25.12 4.79 -5.82
N LEU A 195 25.47 4.62 -4.55
CA LEU A 195 24.47 4.33 -3.51
C LEU A 195 23.64 5.56 -3.22
N ARG A 196 22.30 5.42 -3.25
CA ARG A 196 21.35 6.46 -2.90
C ARG A 196 20.37 5.94 -1.85
N THR A 197 20.01 6.82 -0.91
CA THR A 197 18.95 6.56 0.06
C THR A 197 17.64 7.12 -0.48
N PHE A 198 16.64 6.26 -0.56
CA PHE A 198 15.26 6.62 -0.91
C PHE A 198 14.41 6.57 0.35
N SER A 199 13.69 7.65 0.63
CA SER A 199 12.77 7.69 1.75
C SER A 199 11.37 7.24 1.33
N VAL A 200 10.74 6.45 2.19
CA VAL A 200 9.33 6.07 2.08
C VAL A 200 8.59 6.73 3.24
N PHE A 201 7.60 7.53 2.91
CA PHE A 201 6.73 8.14 3.91
C PHE A 201 5.54 7.22 4.24
N LEU A 202 4.92 7.42 5.38
CA LEU A 202 3.56 7.00 5.72
C LEU A 202 2.71 8.26 5.85
N MET A 203 1.65 8.38 5.07
CA MET A 203 0.63 9.41 5.24
C MET A 203 -0.64 8.77 5.79
N THR A 204 -1.22 9.40 6.81
CA THR A 204 -2.45 8.94 7.44
C THR A 204 -3.53 10.01 7.34
N GLY A 205 -4.78 9.62 7.21
CA GLY A 205 -5.93 10.52 7.23
C GLY A 205 -7.14 9.84 7.85
N ARG A 206 -8.00 10.61 8.50
CA ARG A 206 -9.20 10.10 9.15
C ARG A 206 -10.46 10.47 8.38
N LYS A 207 -11.40 9.52 8.31
CA LYS A 207 -12.80 9.79 8.01
C LYS A 207 -13.56 9.88 9.34
N VAL A 208 -14.27 10.97 9.56
CA VAL A 208 -15.10 11.19 10.75
C VAL A 208 -16.57 11.12 10.40
N ALA A 209 -17.42 10.77 11.36
CA ALA A 209 -18.87 10.92 11.20
C ALA A 209 -19.21 12.42 11.04
N LYS A 210 -20.14 12.72 10.13
CA LYS A 210 -20.71 14.05 9.98
C LYS A 210 -21.73 14.30 11.06
#